data_5749e9905ff25ae8f2a0a2b90e6ff0c3
#
_entry.id   5749e9905ff25ae8f2a0a2b90e6ff0c3
#
_cell.length_a   1.000
_cell.length_b   1.000
_cell.length_c   1.000
_cell.angle_alpha   90.00
_cell.angle_beta   90.00
_cell.angle_gamma   90.00
#
_symmetry.space_group_name_H-M   'P 1'
#
loop_
_entity.id
_entity.type
_entity.pdbx_description
1 polymer ?
#
loop_
_entity_poly.entity_id
_entity_poly.type
_entity_poly.pdbx_seq_one_letter_code
_entity_poly.pdbx_strand_id
1 'polypeptide(L)'
;MNSLKWPNMANHRVLVSLFNLRYKRLLLPIALFALLVSENTRAVTVETLADSFWAVSTYVAFTLAIYHWVSRWLDGAHALVSAYHRSRNLQVVIAALLGALPGCGGAIVVTTQFVSGKVGFGALVAVLTATMGDAAFLLLASQPVTGLYVIGIGVVTGCVTGLVINALHRDDFMRPALTELSNKLWTSCCSATSAVSFKAINLQGLFWKYLLLPASLVAFASSFQIDINQVLSLPEMSIEWIGALLAVSSMLLWALTQEIEDYQSTVSEDDKIRTSHPMQKAAQDTNFVSAWVIIAFLAFELTLHFTGFEIGANWGNWGIWMPALGIVIGLLPGCGPQILVTSLYLSGALPFSAQLSNAISNDGDALFPAIALAPKAALMATLYSSIPAAIVGYGYFWLFEM
;
A
#
# COMPACT_ATOMS: atom_id res chain seq x y z
N MET A 1 16.68 -35.70 -56.07
CA MET A 1 15.69 -35.64 -54.94
C MET A 1 16.24 -34.69 -53.90
N ASN A 2 15.76 -33.45 -53.94
CA ASN A 2 16.25 -32.36 -53.12
C ASN A 2 15.61 -32.41 -51.72
N SER A 3 16.48 -32.48 -50.70
CA SER A 3 16.09 -32.33 -49.30
C SER A 3 15.92 -30.82 -48.95
N LEU A 4 14.67 -30.42 -48.70
CA LEU A 4 14.38 -29.09 -48.15
C LEU A 4 15.01 -28.96 -46.75
N LYS A 5 15.99 -28.05 -46.65
CA LYS A 5 16.50 -27.57 -45.35
C LYS A 5 15.54 -26.55 -44.80
N TRP A 6 14.96 -26.83 -43.65
CA TRP A 6 14.19 -25.88 -42.86
C TRP A 6 15.10 -24.79 -42.27
N PRO A 7 14.68 -23.50 -42.25
CA PRO A 7 15.50 -22.44 -41.71
C PRO A 7 15.59 -22.51 -40.18
N ASN A 8 16.75 -22.20 -39.67
CA ASN A 8 17.23 -22.25 -38.31
C ASN A 8 16.26 -21.80 -37.23
N MET A 9 16.00 -22.69 -36.27
CA MET A 9 15.33 -22.42 -34.96
C MET A 9 16.22 -21.61 -34.00
N ALA A 10 17.16 -20.81 -34.46
CA ALA A 10 18.01 -19.98 -33.62
C ALA A 10 17.26 -18.79 -33.00
N ASN A 11 16.22 -18.28 -33.68
CA ASN A 11 15.47 -17.10 -33.19
C ASN A 11 14.47 -17.43 -32.10
N HIS A 12 14.05 -18.68 -31.98
CA HIS A 12 13.11 -19.08 -30.91
C HIS A 12 13.78 -19.17 -29.52
N ARG A 13 15.10 -19.45 -29.49
CA ARG A 13 15.86 -19.48 -28.22
C ARG A 13 16.16 -18.09 -27.68
N VAL A 14 16.26 -17.08 -28.53
CA VAL A 14 16.46 -15.69 -28.08
C VAL A 14 15.19 -15.12 -27.46
N LEU A 15 14.02 -15.40 -28.03
CA LEU A 15 12.73 -15.00 -27.44
C LEU A 15 12.43 -15.75 -26.14
N VAL A 16 12.76 -17.04 -26.05
CA VAL A 16 12.58 -17.82 -24.82
C VAL A 16 13.59 -17.42 -23.74
N SER A 17 14.79 -16.94 -24.11
CA SER A 17 15.76 -16.42 -23.13
C SER A 17 15.40 -15.05 -22.56
N LEU A 18 14.62 -14.25 -23.27
CA LEU A 18 14.03 -13.02 -22.73
C LEU A 18 12.93 -13.29 -21.70
N PHE A 19 12.31 -14.47 -21.72
CA PHE A 19 11.36 -14.96 -20.72
C PHE A 19 12.01 -15.68 -19.52
N ASN A 20 13.34 -15.71 -19.43
CA ASN A 20 14.01 -16.23 -18.25
C ASN A 20 13.65 -15.35 -17.04
N LEU A 21 13.30 -15.98 -15.92
CA LEU A 21 12.84 -15.38 -14.64
C LEU A 21 13.69 -14.18 -14.16
N ARG A 22 14.93 -14.11 -14.61
CA ARG A 22 15.91 -13.08 -14.24
C ARG A 22 15.58 -11.65 -14.71
N TYR A 23 14.73 -11.49 -15.74
CA TYR A 23 14.40 -10.18 -16.34
C TYR A 23 12.92 -9.79 -16.25
N LYS A 24 12.10 -10.57 -15.55
CA LYS A 24 10.65 -10.28 -15.44
C LYS A 24 10.35 -8.91 -14.82
N ARG A 25 11.20 -8.43 -13.93
CA ARG A 25 11.03 -7.11 -13.29
C ARG A 25 11.19 -5.94 -14.27
N LEU A 26 11.95 -6.09 -15.35
CA LEU A 26 12.08 -5.06 -16.39
C LEU A 26 10.81 -4.86 -17.21
N LEU A 27 9.88 -5.83 -17.19
CA LEU A 27 8.60 -5.68 -17.89
C LEU A 27 7.79 -4.48 -17.34
N LEU A 28 7.85 -4.21 -16.04
CA LEU A 28 7.12 -3.09 -15.44
C LEU A 28 7.63 -1.74 -15.97
N PRO A 29 8.90 -1.33 -15.82
CA PRO A 29 9.35 -0.04 -16.37
C PRO A 29 9.21 0.05 -17.89
N ILE A 30 9.32 -1.04 -18.64
CA ILE A 30 9.07 -1.05 -20.10
C ILE A 30 7.59 -0.77 -20.39
N ALA A 31 6.67 -1.41 -19.68
CA ALA A 31 5.22 -1.18 -19.81
C ALA A 31 4.85 0.26 -19.45
N LEU A 32 5.41 0.80 -18.34
CA LEU A 32 5.21 2.19 -17.93
C LEU A 32 5.69 3.16 -19.02
N PHE A 33 6.86 2.91 -19.59
CA PHE A 33 7.39 3.74 -20.67
C PHE A 33 6.49 3.67 -21.93
N ALA A 34 6.01 2.48 -22.29
CA ALA A 34 5.08 2.32 -23.42
C ALA A 34 3.77 3.08 -23.21
N LEU A 35 3.19 3.05 -21.99
CA LEU A 35 1.99 3.79 -21.63
C LEU A 35 2.21 5.31 -21.66
N LEU A 36 3.37 5.80 -21.23
CA LEU A 36 3.73 7.21 -21.28
C LEU A 36 3.94 7.74 -22.71
N VAL A 37 4.41 6.90 -23.61
CA VAL A 37 4.61 7.27 -25.03
C VAL A 37 3.29 7.29 -25.80
N SER A 38 2.33 6.45 -25.42
CA SER A 38 1.00 6.39 -26.05
C SER A 38 0.18 7.66 -25.77
N GLU A 39 -0.27 8.36 -26.80
CA GLU A 39 -1.06 9.60 -26.65
C GLU A 39 -2.38 9.37 -25.89
N ASN A 40 -3.03 8.23 -26.12
CA ASN A 40 -4.32 7.92 -25.51
C ASN A 40 -4.25 7.64 -24.00
N THR A 41 -3.14 7.12 -23.52
CA THR A 41 -2.97 6.71 -22.11
C THR A 41 -2.05 7.63 -21.32
N ARG A 42 -1.33 8.55 -22.00
CA ARG A 42 -0.31 9.41 -21.40
C ARG A 42 -0.81 10.20 -20.19
N ALA A 43 -1.92 10.92 -20.36
CA ALA A 43 -2.47 11.78 -19.30
C ALA A 43 -2.81 10.96 -18.05
N VAL A 44 -3.62 9.92 -18.21
CA VAL A 44 -4.01 9.01 -17.11
C VAL A 44 -2.78 8.37 -16.48
N THR A 45 -1.79 7.94 -17.29
CA THR A 45 -0.58 7.30 -16.76
C THR A 45 0.28 8.28 -15.96
N VAL A 46 0.42 9.53 -16.40
CA VAL A 46 1.20 10.55 -15.66
C VAL A 46 0.55 10.84 -14.32
N GLU A 47 -0.77 11.07 -14.27
CA GLU A 47 -1.53 11.30 -13.05
C GLU A 47 -1.40 10.09 -12.10
N THR A 48 -1.69 8.89 -12.59
CA THR A 48 -1.61 7.66 -11.80
C THR A 48 -0.22 7.41 -11.22
N LEU A 49 0.84 7.62 -12.00
CA LEU A 49 2.22 7.46 -11.53
C LEU A 49 2.60 8.53 -10.52
N ALA A 50 2.16 9.78 -10.72
CA ALA A 50 2.38 10.86 -9.79
C ALA A 50 1.69 10.56 -8.45
N ASP A 51 0.43 10.17 -8.46
CA ASP A 51 -0.32 9.81 -7.27
C ASP A 51 0.31 8.61 -6.56
N SER A 52 0.67 7.54 -7.29
CA SER A 52 1.39 6.41 -6.71
C SER A 52 2.71 6.80 -6.06
N PHE A 53 3.39 7.82 -6.59
CA PHE A 53 4.67 8.29 -6.03
C PHE A 53 4.46 9.22 -4.84
N TRP A 54 3.65 10.27 -4.99
CA TRP A 54 3.45 11.28 -3.94
C TRP A 54 2.59 10.76 -2.80
N ALA A 55 1.43 10.15 -3.10
CA ALA A 55 0.49 9.70 -2.08
C ALA A 55 0.91 8.38 -1.42
N VAL A 56 1.65 7.48 -2.08
CA VAL A 56 1.97 6.17 -1.52
C VAL A 56 3.46 5.97 -1.32
N SER A 57 4.27 5.99 -2.39
CA SER A 57 5.69 5.63 -2.30
C SER A 57 6.46 6.51 -1.31
N THR A 58 6.15 7.81 -1.29
CA THR A 58 6.80 8.77 -0.39
C THR A 58 6.42 8.52 1.08
N TYR A 59 5.14 8.27 1.37
CA TYR A 59 4.71 7.96 2.74
C TYR A 59 5.26 6.62 3.23
N VAL A 60 5.28 5.60 2.38
CA VAL A 60 5.91 4.30 2.69
C VAL A 60 7.39 4.48 2.99
N ALA A 61 8.12 5.22 2.16
CA ALA A 61 9.54 5.50 2.39
C ALA A 61 9.77 6.23 3.72
N PHE A 62 8.96 7.25 3.99
CA PHE A 62 9.05 8.05 5.21
C PHE A 62 8.76 7.22 6.46
N THR A 63 7.68 6.44 6.46
CA THR A 63 7.30 5.60 7.61
C THR A 63 8.29 4.47 7.85
N LEU A 64 8.78 3.80 6.80
CA LEU A 64 9.81 2.78 6.94
C LEU A 64 11.15 3.36 7.40
N ALA A 65 11.53 4.54 6.92
CA ALA A 65 12.73 5.22 7.41
C ALA A 65 12.63 5.54 8.90
N ILE A 66 11.48 6.08 9.36
CA ILE A 66 11.21 6.32 10.78
C ILE A 66 11.21 4.99 11.55
N TYR A 67 10.54 3.96 11.05
CA TYR A 67 10.50 2.65 11.70
C TYR A 67 11.90 2.09 11.93
N HIS A 68 12.74 2.07 10.91
CA HIS A 68 14.12 1.58 11.04
C HIS A 68 14.99 2.46 11.95
N TRP A 69 14.71 3.77 12.01
CA TRP A 69 15.41 4.68 12.93
C TRP A 69 14.97 4.47 14.38
N VAL A 70 13.66 4.41 14.62
CA VAL A 70 13.05 4.18 15.94
C VAL A 70 13.40 2.78 16.47
N SER A 71 13.37 1.76 15.61
CA SER A 71 13.76 0.38 15.99
C SER A 71 15.17 0.33 16.55
N ARG A 72 16.13 1.02 15.92
CA ARG A 72 17.50 1.13 16.44
C ARG A 72 17.58 1.85 17.79
N TRP A 73 16.76 2.87 17.97
CA TRP A 73 16.72 3.64 19.23
C TRP A 73 16.05 2.84 20.35
N LEU A 74 15.02 2.03 20.01
CA LEU A 74 14.29 1.16 20.92
C LEU A 74 15.04 -0.14 21.26
N ASP A 75 16.07 -0.53 20.54
CA ASP A 75 16.93 -1.69 20.91
C ASP A 75 17.50 -1.56 22.33
N GLY A 76 17.51 -0.35 22.91
CA GLY A 76 17.79 -0.09 24.33
C GLY A 76 16.60 -0.17 25.29
N ALA A 77 15.35 -0.24 24.80
CA ALA A 77 14.11 -0.18 25.60
C ALA A 77 13.42 -1.55 25.73
N HIS A 78 14.17 -2.57 26.09
CA HIS A 78 13.72 -3.97 26.18
C HIS A 78 12.38 -4.19 26.92
N ALA A 79 12.04 -3.34 27.91
CA ALA A 79 10.84 -3.51 28.73
C ALA A 79 9.54 -3.20 27.96
N LEU A 80 9.50 -2.13 27.17
CA LEU A 80 8.32 -1.73 26.39
C LEU A 80 8.09 -2.67 25.19
N VAL A 81 9.17 -3.02 24.50
CA VAL A 81 9.10 -3.95 23.36
C VAL A 81 8.67 -5.34 23.81
N SER A 82 9.19 -5.82 24.96
CA SER A 82 8.78 -7.12 25.50
C SER A 82 7.34 -7.13 26.00
N ALA A 83 6.84 -6.02 26.59
CA ALA A 83 5.44 -5.89 26.99
C ALA A 83 4.50 -5.89 25.78
N TYR A 84 4.88 -5.19 24.69
CA TYR A 84 4.14 -5.18 23.43
C TYR A 84 4.03 -6.59 22.83
N HIS A 85 5.15 -7.33 22.73
CA HIS A 85 5.13 -8.68 22.17
C HIS A 85 4.42 -9.70 23.07
N ARG A 86 4.35 -9.46 24.38
CA ARG A 86 3.75 -10.40 25.34
C ARG A 86 2.22 -10.27 25.45
N SER A 87 1.64 -9.10 25.17
CA SER A 87 0.22 -8.83 25.35
C SER A 87 -0.51 -8.66 24.03
N ARG A 88 -1.29 -9.67 23.61
CA ARG A 88 -2.13 -9.65 22.40
C ARG A 88 -3.10 -8.47 22.37
N ASN A 89 -3.70 -8.14 23.52
CA ASN A 89 -4.66 -7.05 23.60
C ASN A 89 -3.99 -5.68 23.47
N LEU A 90 -2.76 -5.53 23.99
CA LEU A 90 -2.00 -4.32 23.80
C LEU A 90 -1.59 -4.14 22.33
N GLN A 91 -1.26 -5.23 21.63
CA GLN A 91 -1.00 -5.19 20.17
C GLN A 91 -2.19 -4.64 19.40
N VAL A 92 -3.42 -5.05 19.75
CA VAL A 92 -4.66 -4.56 19.11
C VAL A 92 -4.84 -3.06 19.30
N VAL A 93 -4.69 -2.57 20.53
CA VAL A 93 -4.86 -1.14 20.84
C VAL A 93 -3.81 -0.30 20.10
N ILE A 94 -2.55 -0.71 20.15
CA ILE A 94 -1.48 0.02 19.46
C ILE A 94 -1.69 -0.05 17.93
N ALA A 95 -2.11 -1.19 17.39
CA ALA A 95 -2.40 -1.34 15.98
C ALA A 95 -3.56 -0.42 15.52
N ALA A 96 -4.65 -0.34 16.28
CA ALA A 96 -5.75 0.57 15.98
C ALA A 96 -5.31 2.05 16.03
N LEU A 97 -4.47 2.43 17.01
CA LEU A 97 -3.92 3.79 17.06
C LEU A 97 -2.99 4.10 15.89
N LEU A 98 -2.18 3.13 15.46
CA LEU A 98 -1.34 3.27 14.26
C LEU A 98 -2.18 3.37 12.99
N GLY A 99 -3.30 2.62 12.90
CA GLY A 99 -4.26 2.73 11.80
C GLY A 99 -4.95 4.09 11.72
N ALA A 100 -5.17 4.72 12.88
CA ALA A 100 -5.79 6.05 12.97
C ALA A 100 -4.89 7.20 12.48
N LEU A 101 -3.60 6.95 12.32
CA LEU A 101 -2.70 7.95 11.74
C LEU A 101 -3.10 8.18 10.27
N PRO A 102 -3.27 9.44 9.85
CA PRO A 102 -3.54 9.74 8.46
C PRO A 102 -2.46 9.18 7.54
N GLY A 103 -2.87 8.57 6.43
CA GLY A 103 -2.00 7.83 5.52
C GLY A 103 -1.89 6.33 5.83
N CYS A 104 -1.26 5.59 4.94
CA CYS A 104 -1.21 4.12 5.01
C CYS A 104 -0.04 3.56 5.81
N GLY A 105 0.87 4.41 6.29
CA GLY A 105 2.13 3.99 6.91
C GLY A 105 1.97 3.14 8.16
N GLY A 106 1.07 3.52 9.07
CA GLY A 106 0.79 2.75 10.29
C GLY A 106 0.27 1.35 10.00
N ALA A 107 -0.64 1.25 9.04
CA ALA A 107 -1.22 -0.02 8.61
C ALA A 107 -0.18 -0.93 7.94
N ILE A 108 0.71 -0.37 7.12
CA ILE A 108 1.82 -1.11 6.50
C ILE A 108 2.77 -1.67 7.56
N VAL A 109 3.13 -0.89 8.57
CA VAL A 109 4.00 -1.34 9.67
C VAL A 109 3.39 -2.53 10.41
N VAL A 110 2.10 -2.47 10.77
CA VAL A 110 1.44 -3.58 11.48
C VAL A 110 1.29 -4.81 10.58
N THR A 111 0.95 -4.62 9.31
CA THR A 111 0.86 -5.70 8.32
C THR A 111 2.20 -6.42 8.17
N THR A 112 3.31 -5.69 8.09
CA THR A 112 4.65 -6.27 8.01
C THR A 112 5.02 -7.04 9.29
N GLN A 113 4.66 -6.52 10.46
CA GLN A 113 4.86 -7.22 11.73
C GLN A 113 4.01 -8.49 11.85
N PHE A 114 2.79 -8.49 11.31
CA PHE A 114 1.96 -9.68 11.24
C PHE A 114 2.59 -10.77 10.38
N VAL A 115 3.06 -10.42 9.20
CA VAL A 115 3.70 -11.37 8.29
C VAL A 115 4.99 -11.94 8.86
N SER A 116 5.79 -11.10 9.58
CA SER A 116 6.98 -11.57 10.30
C SER A 116 6.66 -12.34 11.59
N GLY A 117 5.37 -12.58 11.88
CA GLY A 117 4.95 -13.36 13.04
C GLY A 117 5.09 -12.65 14.39
N LYS A 118 5.36 -11.34 14.41
CA LYS A 118 5.56 -10.55 15.63
C LYS A 118 4.24 -10.13 16.29
N VAL A 119 3.17 -9.97 15.52
CA VAL A 119 1.83 -9.61 16.01
C VAL A 119 0.77 -10.62 15.59
N GLY A 120 -0.37 -10.65 16.30
CA GLY A 120 -1.48 -11.55 16.03
C GLY A 120 -2.44 -11.03 14.96
N PHE A 121 -3.30 -11.92 14.44
CA PHE A 121 -4.30 -11.59 13.42
C PHE A 121 -5.30 -10.51 13.88
N GLY A 122 -5.66 -10.48 15.17
CA GLY A 122 -6.50 -9.41 15.71
C GLY A 122 -5.89 -8.01 15.61
N ALA A 123 -4.57 -7.88 15.71
CA ALA A 123 -3.89 -6.60 15.50
C ALA A 123 -3.92 -6.18 14.02
N LEU A 124 -3.79 -7.15 13.08
CA LEU A 124 -3.93 -6.88 11.64
C LEU A 124 -5.33 -6.35 11.33
N VAL A 125 -6.38 -7.02 11.81
CA VAL A 125 -7.76 -6.56 11.55
C VAL A 125 -8.02 -5.22 12.24
N ALA A 126 -7.51 -5.01 13.45
CA ALA A 126 -7.68 -3.74 14.16
C ALA A 126 -7.08 -2.55 13.39
N VAL A 127 -5.88 -2.70 12.86
CA VAL A 127 -5.25 -1.62 12.08
C VAL A 127 -5.99 -1.35 10.78
N LEU A 128 -6.41 -2.39 10.05
CA LEU A 128 -7.15 -2.25 8.80
C LEU A 128 -8.53 -1.60 9.02
N THR A 129 -9.25 -2.02 10.07
CA THR A 129 -10.54 -1.42 10.45
C THR A 129 -10.43 0.05 10.89
N ALA A 130 -9.31 0.45 11.48
CA ALA A 130 -9.10 1.80 11.99
C ALA A 130 -8.44 2.74 10.96
N THR A 131 -7.94 2.22 9.85
CA THR A 131 -7.24 3.05 8.87
C THR A 131 -8.21 3.73 7.91
N MET A 132 -7.93 4.99 7.67
CA MET A 132 -8.66 5.81 6.70
C MET A 132 -7.80 6.21 5.49
N GLY A 133 -6.55 5.77 5.47
CA GLY A 133 -5.61 6.13 4.41
C GLY A 133 -5.50 7.64 4.17
N ASP A 134 -5.31 8.02 2.91
CA ASP A 134 -5.15 9.42 2.52
C ASP A 134 -6.46 10.23 2.55
N ALA A 135 -7.62 9.56 2.51
CA ALA A 135 -8.91 10.23 2.66
C ALA A 135 -9.08 10.90 4.04
N ALA A 136 -8.31 10.45 5.05
CA ALA A 136 -8.26 11.13 6.34
C ALA A 136 -7.76 12.57 6.23
N PHE A 137 -6.74 12.82 5.40
CA PHE A 137 -6.23 14.19 5.17
C PHE A 137 -7.29 15.07 4.52
N LEU A 138 -7.95 14.56 3.47
CA LEU A 138 -9.01 15.28 2.77
C LEU A 138 -10.16 15.64 3.72
N LEU A 139 -10.61 14.68 4.53
CA LEU A 139 -11.71 14.91 5.47
C LEU A 139 -11.30 15.85 6.60
N LEU A 140 -10.09 15.72 7.15
CA LEU A 140 -9.58 16.61 8.19
C LEU A 140 -9.35 18.04 7.67
N ALA A 141 -8.89 18.21 6.43
CA ALA A 141 -8.70 19.51 5.83
C ALA A 141 -10.02 20.25 5.56
N SER A 142 -11.04 19.50 5.07
CA SER A 142 -12.33 20.07 4.69
C SER A 142 -13.29 20.21 5.88
N GLN A 143 -13.39 19.17 6.72
CA GLN A 143 -14.28 19.10 7.88
C GLN A 143 -13.55 18.48 9.08
N PRO A 144 -12.71 19.23 9.82
CA PRO A 144 -11.84 18.67 10.86
C PRO A 144 -12.61 17.98 11.99
N VAL A 145 -13.76 18.49 12.38
CA VAL A 145 -14.60 17.89 13.44
C VAL A 145 -15.14 16.54 12.98
N THR A 146 -15.71 16.46 11.80
CA THR A 146 -16.21 15.22 11.20
C THR A 146 -15.08 14.20 11.00
N GLY A 147 -13.91 14.65 10.54
CA GLY A 147 -12.72 13.81 10.39
C GLY A 147 -12.28 13.17 11.70
N LEU A 148 -12.20 13.96 12.78
CA LEU A 148 -11.88 13.44 14.11
C LEU A 148 -12.94 12.45 14.63
N TYR A 149 -14.24 12.68 14.36
CA TYR A 149 -15.28 11.72 14.70
C TYR A 149 -15.12 10.39 13.97
N VAL A 150 -14.90 10.42 12.66
CA VAL A 150 -14.71 9.19 11.86
C VAL A 150 -13.48 8.42 12.32
N ILE A 151 -12.34 9.11 12.54
CA ILE A 151 -11.13 8.51 13.07
C ILE A 151 -11.38 7.90 14.46
N GLY A 152 -12.04 8.63 15.37
CA GLY A 152 -12.37 8.14 16.70
C GLY A 152 -13.25 6.90 16.67
N ILE A 153 -14.29 6.87 15.85
CA ILE A 153 -15.15 5.71 15.64
C ILE A 153 -14.35 4.54 15.05
N GLY A 154 -13.47 4.80 14.08
CA GLY A 154 -12.58 3.81 13.48
C GLY A 154 -11.67 3.15 14.53
N VAL A 155 -11.03 3.93 15.41
CA VAL A 155 -10.19 3.41 16.49
C VAL A 155 -10.98 2.53 17.45
N VAL A 156 -12.13 3.01 17.91
CA VAL A 156 -12.98 2.24 18.84
C VAL A 156 -13.44 0.95 18.18
N THR A 157 -13.92 1.04 16.96
CA THR A 157 -14.38 -0.13 16.17
C THR A 157 -13.24 -1.10 15.92
N GLY A 158 -12.07 -0.62 15.52
CA GLY A 158 -10.86 -1.44 15.31
C GLY A 158 -10.40 -2.13 16.59
N CYS A 159 -10.37 -1.42 17.73
CA CYS A 159 -10.06 -2.01 19.02
C CYS A 159 -11.06 -3.12 19.40
N VAL A 160 -12.36 -2.84 19.33
CA VAL A 160 -13.40 -3.82 19.67
C VAL A 160 -13.30 -5.05 18.77
N THR A 161 -13.21 -4.84 17.47
CA THR A 161 -13.10 -5.93 16.47
C THR A 161 -11.86 -6.77 16.70
N GLY A 162 -10.70 -6.14 16.87
CA GLY A 162 -9.44 -6.85 17.12
C GLY A 162 -9.45 -7.64 18.43
N LEU A 163 -10.05 -7.11 19.50
CA LEU A 163 -10.21 -7.82 20.77
C LEU A 163 -11.17 -9.02 20.64
N VAL A 164 -12.28 -8.85 19.93
CA VAL A 164 -13.22 -9.96 19.64
C VAL A 164 -12.51 -11.05 18.83
N ILE A 165 -11.74 -10.69 17.82
CA ILE A 165 -10.99 -11.65 17.03
C ILE A 165 -9.93 -12.37 17.87
N ASN A 166 -9.24 -11.67 18.78
CA ASN A 166 -8.31 -12.29 19.71
C ASN A 166 -8.99 -13.28 20.68
N ALA A 167 -10.26 -13.04 21.02
CA ALA A 167 -11.05 -13.96 21.84
C ALA A 167 -11.54 -15.19 21.06
N LEU A 168 -11.83 -15.02 19.76
CA LEU A 168 -12.34 -16.09 18.91
C LEU A 168 -11.25 -16.99 18.35
N HIS A 169 -10.06 -16.44 18.09
CA HIS A 169 -8.99 -17.13 17.37
C HIS A 169 -7.71 -17.27 18.20
N ARG A 170 -6.97 -18.36 17.93
CA ARG A 170 -5.65 -18.61 18.56
C ARG A 170 -4.57 -17.73 17.94
N ASP A 171 -3.41 -17.68 18.60
CA ASP A 171 -2.26 -16.83 18.22
C ASP A 171 -1.72 -17.12 16.82
N ASP A 172 -1.81 -18.37 16.36
CA ASP A 172 -1.29 -18.80 15.07
C ASP A 172 -2.32 -18.70 13.93
N PHE A 173 -3.51 -18.15 14.20
CA PHE A 173 -4.56 -18.04 13.19
C PHE A 173 -4.10 -17.20 12.02
N MET A 174 -4.19 -17.75 10.80
CA MET A 174 -3.79 -17.13 9.52
C MET A 174 -2.32 -16.65 9.47
N ARG A 175 -1.50 -17.05 10.45
CA ARG A 175 -0.07 -16.71 10.43
C ARG A 175 0.62 -17.43 9.27
N PRO A 176 1.39 -16.74 8.42
CA PRO A 176 2.16 -17.39 7.36
C PRO A 176 3.13 -18.43 7.94
N ALA A 177 3.19 -19.61 7.34
CA ALA A 177 4.07 -20.67 7.80
C ALA A 177 5.54 -20.32 7.44
N LEU A 178 6.32 -19.95 8.43
CA LEU A 178 7.75 -19.59 8.29
C LEU A 178 8.62 -20.79 7.84
N THR A 179 8.11 -22.02 7.98
CA THR A 179 8.90 -23.26 7.80
C THR A 179 9.24 -23.58 6.34
N GLU A 180 8.40 -23.24 5.38
CA GLU A 180 8.71 -23.48 3.96
C GLU A 180 9.71 -22.48 3.40
N LEU A 181 9.78 -21.29 4.02
CA LEU A 181 10.65 -20.21 3.59
C LEU A 181 12.11 -20.42 4.02
N SER A 182 12.32 -20.95 5.22
CA SER A 182 13.67 -21.28 5.74
C SER A 182 14.42 -22.22 4.81
N ASN A 183 13.77 -23.24 4.28
CA ASN A 183 14.41 -24.23 3.39
C ASN A 183 14.68 -23.67 1.97
N LYS A 184 13.88 -22.75 1.45
CA LYS A 184 14.14 -22.07 0.18
C LYS A 184 15.25 -21.00 0.30
N LEU A 185 15.34 -20.33 1.44
CA LEU A 185 16.37 -19.31 1.72
C LEU A 185 17.77 -19.92 1.80
N TRP A 186 17.93 -21.13 2.37
CA TRP A 186 19.23 -21.80 2.47
C TRP A 186 19.82 -22.17 1.12
N THR A 187 18.99 -22.51 0.14
CA THR A 187 19.45 -22.82 -1.23
C THR A 187 19.77 -21.59 -2.08
N SER A 188 19.22 -20.42 -1.77
CA SER A 188 19.45 -19.16 -2.51
C SER A 188 20.68 -18.36 -2.01
N CYS A 189 21.15 -18.60 -0.79
CA CYS A 189 22.26 -17.85 -0.18
C CYS A 189 23.65 -18.08 -0.83
N CYS A 190 23.77 -19.02 -1.76
CA CYS A 190 25.06 -19.33 -2.43
C CYS A 190 25.22 -18.76 -3.85
N SER A 191 24.24 -18.00 -4.37
CA SER A 191 24.43 -17.31 -5.65
C SER A 191 25.14 -15.99 -5.43
N ALA A 192 26.34 -15.87 -6.00
CA ALA A 192 27.18 -14.68 -5.94
C ALA A 192 26.39 -13.44 -6.39
N THR A 193 26.16 -12.50 -5.49
CA THR A 193 25.55 -11.20 -5.76
C THR A 193 26.36 -10.49 -6.84
N SER A 194 25.74 -10.17 -7.97
CA SER A 194 26.44 -9.49 -9.06
C SER A 194 26.84 -8.07 -8.64
N ALA A 195 28.02 -7.60 -9.07
CA ALA A 195 28.50 -6.24 -8.79
C ALA A 195 27.52 -5.14 -9.24
N VAL A 196 26.65 -5.45 -10.20
CA VAL A 196 25.57 -4.56 -10.68
C VAL A 196 24.48 -4.41 -9.64
N SER A 197 24.07 -5.49 -8.97
CA SER A 197 23.06 -5.46 -7.90
C SER A 197 23.53 -4.60 -6.72
N PHE A 198 24.78 -4.71 -6.31
CA PHE A 198 25.33 -3.90 -5.22
C PHE A 198 25.33 -2.40 -5.52
N LYS A 199 25.66 -2.01 -6.75
CA LYS A 199 25.60 -0.60 -7.18
C LYS A 199 24.16 -0.09 -7.23
N ALA A 200 23.20 -0.89 -7.69
CA ALA A 200 21.80 -0.53 -7.75
C ALA A 200 21.20 -0.34 -6.35
N ILE A 201 21.52 -1.19 -5.37
CA ILE A 201 21.08 -1.04 -3.97
C ILE A 201 21.63 0.25 -3.35
N ASN A 202 22.92 0.54 -3.57
CA ASN A 202 23.50 1.80 -3.09
C ASN A 202 22.82 3.01 -3.73
N LEU A 203 22.50 2.95 -5.02
CA LEU A 203 21.85 4.03 -5.74
C LEU A 203 20.42 4.24 -5.27
N GLN A 204 19.65 3.17 -4.97
CA GLN A 204 18.33 3.26 -4.36
C GLN A 204 18.37 3.94 -2.99
N GLY A 205 19.31 3.52 -2.13
CA GLY A 205 19.49 4.14 -0.82
C GLY A 205 19.84 5.64 -0.92
N LEU A 206 20.66 5.99 -1.92
CA LEU A 206 21.05 7.37 -2.19
C LEU A 206 19.88 8.19 -2.76
N PHE A 207 19.10 7.61 -3.69
CA PHE A 207 17.89 8.18 -4.26
C PHE A 207 16.90 8.57 -3.16
N TRP A 208 16.53 7.64 -2.30
CA TRP A 208 15.58 7.91 -1.22
C TRP A 208 16.17 8.79 -0.12
N LYS A 209 17.47 8.70 0.16
CA LYS A 209 18.12 9.55 1.16
C LYS A 209 18.01 11.04 0.84
N TYR A 210 18.19 11.42 -0.41
CA TYR A 210 18.11 12.83 -0.82
C TYR A 210 16.69 13.26 -1.16
N LEU A 211 15.88 12.34 -1.64
CA LEU A 211 14.52 12.65 -2.10
C LEU A 211 13.50 12.65 -0.95
N LEU A 212 13.74 11.90 0.13
CA LEU A 212 12.77 11.68 1.19
C LEU A 212 12.20 12.99 1.77
N LEU A 213 13.06 13.93 2.15
CA LEU A 213 12.60 15.21 2.73
C LEU A 213 11.82 16.07 1.74
N PRO A 214 12.33 16.40 0.54
CA PRO A 214 11.57 17.22 -0.40
C PRO A 214 10.30 16.49 -0.88
N ALA A 215 10.35 15.18 -1.10
CA ALA A 215 9.19 14.41 -1.49
C ALA A 215 8.11 14.39 -0.40
N SER A 216 8.50 14.24 0.87
CA SER A 216 7.55 14.28 1.99
C SER A 216 6.85 15.62 2.12
N LEU A 217 7.55 16.73 1.85
CA LEU A 217 6.93 18.06 1.85
C LEU A 217 5.90 18.22 0.74
N VAL A 218 6.22 17.76 -0.48
CA VAL A 218 5.29 17.75 -1.61
C VAL A 218 4.09 16.85 -1.31
N ALA A 219 4.32 15.62 -0.86
CA ALA A 219 3.28 14.66 -0.51
C ALA A 219 2.33 15.22 0.56
N PHE A 220 2.88 15.81 1.60
CA PHE A 220 2.12 16.43 2.68
C PHE A 220 1.27 17.60 2.18
N ALA A 221 1.83 18.50 1.38
CA ALA A 221 1.08 19.61 0.81
C ALA A 221 -0.05 19.13 -0.13
N SER A 222 0.22 18.13 -0.98
CA SER A 222 -0.80 17.51 -1.85
C SER A 222 -1.93 16.88 -1.05
N SER A 223 -1.64 16.22 0.08
CA SER A 223 -2.66 15.63 0.96
C SER A 223 -3.61 16.67 1.56
N PHE A 224 -3.16 17.91 1.73
CA PHE A 224 -4.02 19.03 2.12
C PHE A 224 -4.66 19.76 0.93
N GLN A 225 -4.68 19.16 -0.25
CA GLN A 225 -5.25 19.74 -1.47
C GLN A 225 -4.61 21.09 -1.86
N ILE A 226 -3.34 21.29 -1.49
CA ILE A 226 -2.59 22.48 -1.88
C ILE A 226 -2.02 22.23 -3.27
N ASP A 227 -2.42 23.07 -4.24
CA ASP A 227 -1.87 23.02 -5.59
C ASP A 227 -0.43 23.59 -5.59
N ILE A 228 0.54 22.70 -5.60
CA ILE A 228 1.95 23.04 -5.54
C ILE A 228 2.41 23.73 -6.83
N ASN A 229 1.81 23.39 -7.98
CA ASN A 229 2.13 24.05 -9.24
C ASN A 229 1.81 25.55 -9.15
N GLN A 230 0.67 25.91 -8.54
CA GLN A 230 0.30 27.31 -8.32
C GLN A 230 1.20 27.98 -7.29
N VAL A 231 1.47 27.33 -6.16
CA VAL A 231 2.31 27.89 -5.08
C VAL A 231 3.72 28.19 -5.58
N LEU A 232 4.29 27.34 -6.40
CA LEU A 232 5.64 27.51 -6.96
C LEU A 232 5.64 28.24 -8.32
N SER A 233 4.48 28.69 -8.81
CA SER A 233 4.34 29.33 -10.12
C SER A 233 4.94 28.50 -11.26
N LEU A 234 4.75 27.18 -11.21
CA LEU A 234 5.20 26.23 -12.22
C LEU A 234 4.14 26.07 -13.31
N PRO A 235 4.52 25.64 -14.53
CA PRO A 235 3.55 25.23 -15.54
C PRO A 235 2.62 24.13 -15.02
N GLU A 236 1.39 24.08 -15.54
CA GLU A 236 0.42 23.05 -15.20
C GLU A 236 1.01 21.64 -15.38
N MET A 237 0.67 20.73 -14.47
CA MET A 237 1.15 19.33 -14.45
C MET A 237 2.67 19.15 -14.27
N SER A 238 3.43 20.15 -13.84
CA SER A 238 4.88 20.01 -13.64
C SER A 238 5.22 19.04 -12.51
N ILE A 239 4.51 19.11 -11.39
CA ILE A 239 4.70 18.22 -10.23
C ILE A 239 4.26 16.79 -10.56
N GLU A 240 3.21 16.63 -11.35
CA GLU A 240 2.72 15.34 -11.82
C GLU A 240 3.77 14.67 -12.73
N TRP A 241 4.34 15.39 -13.67
CA TRP A 241 5.43 14.88 -14.50
C TRP A 241 6.68 14.52 -13.70
N ILE A 242 7.05 15.33 -12.71
CA ILE A 242 8.17 15.04 -11.81
C ILE A 242 7.87 13.75 -11.04
N GLY A 243 6.67 13.62 -10.45
CA GLY A 243 6.24 12.42 -9.75
C GLY A 243 6.29 11.17 -10.62
N ALA A 244 5.76 11.24 -11.84
CA ALA A 244 5.78 10.16 -12.82
C ALA A 244 7.21 9.74 -13.18
N LEU A 245 8.11 10.69 -13.44
CA LEU A 245 9.52 10.41 -13.74
C LEU A 245 10.24 9.77 -12.55
N LEU A 246 9.96 10.23 -11.33
CA LEU A 246 10.52 9.65 -10.11
C LEU A 246 9.98 8.23 -9.87
N ALA A 247 8.69 7.98 -10.12
CA ALA A 247 8.09 6.65 -10.07
C ALA A 247 8.77 5.69 -11.06
N VAL A 248 8.91 6.08 -12.32
CA VAL A 248 9.59 5.26 -13.34
C VAL A 248 11.06 5.02 -12.97
N SER A 249 11.75 6.05 -12.46
CA SER A 249 13.14 5.93 -12.01
C SER A 249 13.28 4.94 -10.84
N SER A 250 12.37 5.02 -9.87
CA SER A 250 12.27 4.09 -8.74
C SER A 250 12.05 2.66 -9.21
N MET A 251 11.11 2.45 -10.16
CA MET A 251 10.83 1.13 -10.73
C MET A 251 11.99 0.59 -11.56
N LEU A 252 12.71 1.45 -12.27
CA LEU A 252 13.91 1.04 -13.00
C LEU A 252 15.02 0.58 -12.03
N LEU A 253 15.25 1.34 -10.96
CA LEU A 253 16.22 0.96 -9.92
C LEU A 253 15.83 -0.35 -9.24
N TRP A 254 14.53 -0.56 -8.95
CA TRP A 254 14.03 -1.81 -8.41
C TRP A 254 14.24 -2.99 -9.37
N ALA A 255 14.00 -2.79 -10.67
CA ALA A 255 14.17 -3.84 -11.66
C ALA A 255 15.64 -4.27 -11.85
N LEU A 256 16.59 -3.40 -11.53
CA LEU A 256 18.04 -3.70 -11.59
C LEU A 256 18.54 -4.47 -10.37
N THR A 257 17.77 -4.57 -9.29
CA THR A 257 18.12 -5.35 -8.10
C THR A 257 17.57 -6.77 -8.19
N GLN A 258 18.37 -7.75 -7.77
CA GLN A 258 18.00 -9.17 -7.84
C GLN A 258 17.74 -9.79 -6.44
N GLU A 259 17.97 -9.03 -5.36
CA GLU A 259 18.04 -9.59 -4.02
C GLU A 259 16.70 -9.83 -3.33
N ILE A 260 15.63 -9.18 -3.79
CA ILE A 260 14.31 -9.32 -3.16
C ILE A 260 13.38 -10.04 -4.12
N GLU A 261 13.21 -11.34 -3.94
CA GLU A 261 12.27 -12.16 -4.73
C GLU A 261 10.86 -12.12 -4.15
N ASP A 262 10.75 -11.96 -2.82
CA ASP A 262 9.51 -11.96 -2.07
C ASP A 262 9.52 -10.88 -1.00
N TYR A 263 8.36 -10.32 -0.71
CA TYR A 263 8.17 -9.39 0.39
C TYR A 263 8.52 -10.01 1.75
N GLN A 264 8.36 -11.32 1.95
CA GLN A 264 8.82 -11.99 3.16
C GLN A 264 10.33 -11.87 3.36
N SER A 265 11.09 -11.81 2.28
CA SER A 265 12.53 -11.54 2.33
C SER A 265 12.83 -10.06 2.62
N THR A 266 11.88 -9.18 2.39
CA THR A 266 11.91 -7.75 2.66
C THR A 266 11.68 -7.47 4.15
N VAL A 267 10.75 -8.23 4.76
CA VAL A 267 10.32 -8.05 6.16
C VAL A 267 11.15 -8.87 7.15
N SER A 268 11.83 -9.95 6.69
CA SER A 268 12.71 -10.71 7.57
C SER A 268 13.92 -9.84 7.94
N GLU A 269 14.00 -9.43 9.19
CA GLU A 269 15.19 -8.81 9.80
C GLU A 269 16.39 -9.78 9.81
N ASP A 270 16.20 -11.02 9.37
CA ASP A 270 17.20 -12.06 9.38
C ASP A 270 18.29 -11.81 8.33
N ASP A 271 19.43 -11.42 8.85
CA ASP A 271 20.82 -11.71 8.42
C ASP A 271 21.26 -11.46 6.98
N LYS A 272 20.38 -10.99 6.08
CA LYS A 272 20.79 -10.89 4.67
C LYS A 272 21.89 -9.90 4.42
N ILE A 273 22.12 -8.91 5.23
CA ILE A 273 23.36 -8.14 5.28
C ILE A 273 23.31 -7.31 6.58
N ARG A 274 23.93 -7.76 7.66
CA ARG A 274 24.17 -6.97 8.88
C ARG A 274 24.85 -5.62 8.61
N THR A 275 25.34 -5.40 7.40
CA THR A 275 26.07 -4.21 6.96
C THR A 275 25.24 -3.21 6.15
N SER A 276 23.98 -3.53 5.72
CA SER A 276 23.19 -2.56 4.96
C SER A 276 22.68 -1.43 5.86
N HIS A 277 22.88 -0.21 5.37
CA HIS A 277 22.38 0.98 6.04
C HIS A 277 20.83 0.94 6.10
N PRO A 278 20.16 1.37 7.20
CA PRO A 278 18.68 1.34 7.31
C PRO A 278 17.97 1.98 6.15
N MET A 279 18.54 3.05 5.60
CA MET A 279 18.00 3.75 4.45
C MET A 279 17.99 2.88 3.18
N GLN A 280 18.95 1.97 3.03
CA GLN A 280 18.96 1.03 1.91
C GLN A 280 17.85 -0.02 2.06
N LYS A 281 17.62 -0.50 3.29
CA LYS A 281 16.51 -1.42 3.58
C LYS A 281 15.17 -0.73 3.31
N ALA A 282 14.95 0.44 3.89
CA ALA A 282 13.73 1.22 3.65
C ALA A 282 13.50 1.50 2.16
N ALA A 283 14.55 1.82 1.39
CA ALA A 283 14.45 2.07 -0.04
C ALA A 283 14.04 0.83 -0.83
N GLN A 284 14.57 -0.33 -0.51
CA GLN A 284 14.23 -1.59 -1.16
C GLN A 284 12.77 -1.97 -0.88
N ASP A 285 12.35 -1.88 0.39
CA ASP A 285 10.99 -2.17 0.82
C ASP A 285 10.00 -1.22 0.15
N THR A 286 10.31 0.07 0.12
CA THR A 286 9.48 1.07 -0.55
C THR A 286 9.32 0.77 -2.03
N ASN A 287 10.41 0.52 -2.75
CA ASN A 287 10.34 0.27 -4.19
C ASN A 287 9.56 -1.00 -4.53
N PHE A 288 9.62 -2.01 -3.67
CA PHE A 288 8.81 -3.21 -3.82
C PHE A 288 7.32 -2.92 -3.64
N VAL A 289 6.94 -2.25 -2.54
CA VAL A 289 5.54 -1.86 -2.30
C VAL A 289 5.04 -0.96 -3.43
N SER A 290 5.84 0.02 -3.84
CA SER A 290 5.51 0.93 -4.95
C SER A 290 5.23 0.20 -6.25
N ALA A 291 5.97 -0.89 -6.55
CA ALA A 291 5.73 -1.68 -7.76
C ALA A 291 4.32 -2.28 -7.79
N TRP A 292 3.86 -2.83 -6.66
CA TRP A 292 2.51 -3.37 -6.55
C TRP A 292 1.43 -2.30 -6.59
N VAL A 293 1.65 -1.18 -5.93
CA VAL A 293 0.72 -0.04 -5.93
C VAL A 293 0.58 0.54 -7.34
N ILE A 294 1.67 0.78 -8.05
CA ILE A 294 1.65 1.27 -9.43
C ILE A 294 0.88 0.32 -10.35
N ILE A 295 1.11 -0.99 -10.24
CA ILE A 295 0.39 -1.98 -11.05
C ILE A 295 -1.12 -1.91 -10.76
N ALA A 296 -1.49 -1.85 -9.48
CA ALA A 296 -2.89 -1.84 -9.09
C ALA A 296 -3.61 -0.54 -9.49
N PHE A 297 -2.99 0.61 -9.26
CA PHE A 297 -3.54 1.92 -9.65
C PHE A 297 -3.70 2.01 -11.16
N LEU A 298 -2.68 1.64 -11.93
CA LEU A 298 -2.78 1.62 -13.39
C LEU A 298 -3.86 0.66 -13.88
N ALA A 299 -3.97 -0.53 -13.30
CA ALA A 299 -5.03 -1.48 -13.67
C ALA A 299 -6.41 -0.89 -13.40
N PHE A 300 -6.60 -0.19 -12.28
CA PHE A 300 -7.85 0.46 -11.92
C PHE A 300 -8.15 1.65 -12.84
N GLU A 301 -7.25 2.61 -12.95
CA GLU A 301 -7.45 3.83 -13.73
C GLU A 301 -7.58 3.57 -15.24
N LEU A 302 -6.77 2.67 -15.80
CA LEU A 302 -6.92 2.27 -17.19
C LEU A 302 -8.25 1.54 -17.45
N THR A 303 -8.73 0.73 -16.48
CA THR A 303 -10.04 0.10 -16.60
C THR A 303 -11.15 1.15 -16.64
N LEU A 304 -11.11 2.14 -15.76
CA LEU A 304 -12.09 3.24 -15.79
C LEU A 304 -12.01 4.03 -17.09
N HIS A 305 -10.79 4.35 -17.54
CA HIS A 305 -10.55 5.10 -18.78
C HIS A 305 -11.11 4.38 -20.02
N PHE A 306 -10.88 3.07 -20.14
CA PHE A 306 -11.35 2.30 -21.31
C PHE A 306 -12.82 1.90 -21.24
N THR A 307 -13.37 1.71 -20.05
CA THR A 307 -14.79 1.35 -19.88
C THR A 307 -15.72 2.56 -19.89
N GLY A 308 -15.19 3.76 -19.62
CA GLY A 308 -16.00 4.97 -19.44
C GLY A 308 -16.98 4.88 -18.26
N PHE A 309 -16.66 4.03 -17.27
CA PHE A 309 -17.53 3.81 -16.14
C PHE A 309 -17.40 4.98 -15.14
N GLU A 310 -18.36 5.89 -15.16
CA GLU A 310 -18.46 6.98 -14.19
C GLU A 310 -19.08 6.46 -12.89
N ILE A 311 -18.25 6.36 -11.85
CA ILE A 311 -18.69 6.02 -10.51
C ILE A 311 -19.40 7.25 -9.93
N GLY A 312 -20.71 7.21 -9.72
CA GLY A 312 -21.44 8.26 -8.99
C GLY A 312 -22.55 9.01 -9.73
N ALA A 313 -22.76 8.77 -11.02
CA ALA A 313 -23.67 9.58 -11.81
C ALA A 313 -25.18 9.51 -11.45
N ASN A 314 -25.66 8.51 -10.67
CA ASN A 314 -27.09 8.30 -10.43
C ASN A 314 -27.47 7.77 -9.03
N TRP A 315 -26.76 8.15 -7.97
CA TRP A 315 -26.91 7.51 -6.66
C TRP A 315 -27.93 8.14 -5.70
N GLY A 316 -28.52 9.28 -6.04
CA GLY A 316 -29.41 10.06 -5.15
C GLY A 316 -30.66 9.37 -4.59
N ASN A 317 -31.05 8.19 -5.10
CA ASN A 317 -32.29 7.48 -4.69
C ASN A 317 -32.05 6.14 -3.97
N TRP A 318 -30.83 5.83 -3.56
CA TRP A 318 -30.52 4.50 -3.05
C TRP A 318 -30.78 4.30 -1.55
N GLY A 319 -31.03 5.36 -0.78
CA GLY A 319 -31.45 5.29 0.62
C GLY A 319 -30.72 4.21 1.44
N ILE A 320 -31.44 3.15 1.78
CA ILE A 320 -30.94 2.04 2.60
C ILE A 320 -29.70 1.32 2.00
N TRP A 321 -29.47 1.42 0.70
CA TRP A 321 -28.30 0.79 0.04
C TRP A 321 -27.01 1.59 0.15
N MET A 322 -27.07 2.84 0.64
CA MET A 322 -25.90 3.72 0.73
C MET A 322 -24.78 3.20 1.64
N PRO A 323 -25.06 2.70 2.85
CA PRO A 323 -24.02 2.09 3.68
C PRO A 323 -23.40 0.85 3.01
N ALA A 324 -24.21 0.00 2.37
CA ALA A 324 -23.71 -1.16 1.63
C ALA A 324 -22.78 -0.76 0.47
N LEU A 325 -23.15 0.29 -0.25
CA LEU A 325 -22.31 0.86 -1.30
C LEU A 325 -20.95 1.33 -0.76
N GLY A 326 -20.97 2.06 0.36
CA GLY A 326 -19.75 2.47 1.05
C GLY A 326 -18.85 1.28 1.40
N ILE A 327 -19.43 0.17 1.90
CA ILE A 327 -18.69 -1.06 2.19
C ILE A 327 -18.10 -1.64 0.90
N VAL A 328 -18.90 -1.83 -0.15
CA VAL A 328 -18.45 -2.45 -1.40
C VAL A 328 -17.30 -1.67 -2.03
N ILE A 329 -17.37 -0.34 -2.02
CA ILE A 329 -16.29 0.51 -2.52
C ILE A 329 -15.06 0.40 -1.58
N GLY A 330 -15.27 0.30 -0.27
CA GLY A 330 -14.20 0.09 0.71
C GLY A 330 -13.44 -1.23 0.54
N LEU A 331 -14.06 -2.26 -0.04
CA LEU A 331 -13.38 -3.52 -0.38
C LEU A 331 -12.41 -3.41 -1.56
N LEU A 332 -12.52 -2.35 -2.35
CA LEU A 332 -11.57 -2.10 -3.43
C LEU A 332 -10.23 -1.66 -2.84
N PRO A 333 -9.14 -2.36 -3.15
CA PRO A 333 -7.85 -2.01 -2.61
C PRO A 333 -7.36 -0.66 -3.16
N GLY A 334 -6.74 0.14 -2.31
CA GLY A 334 -6.18 1.44 -2.67
C GLY A 334 -6.88 2.62 -2.03
N CYS A 335 -6.21 3.77 -2.04
CA CYS A 335 -6.74 5.03 -1.47
C CYS A 335 -7.70 5.76 -2.42
N GLY A 336 -7.60 5.53 -3.74
CA GLY A 336 -8.43 6.20 -4.75
C GLY A 336 -9.94 6.04 -4.53
N PRO A 337 -10.48 4.81 -4.41
CA PRO A 337 -11.89 4.60 -4.15
C PRO A 337 -12.39 5.28 -2.86
N GLN A 338 -11.55 5.35 -1.84
CA GLN A 338 -11.87 6.00 -0.58
C GLN A 338 -11.91 7.52 -0.69
N ILE A 339 -10.94 8.10 -1.38
CA ILE A 339 -10.93 9.55 -1.68
C ILE A 339 -12.18 9.93 -2.46
N LEU A 340 -12.60 9.10 -3.43
CA LEU A 340 -13.83 9.30 -4.18
C LEU A 340 -15.06 9.33 -3.26
N VAL A 341 -15.23 8.35 -2.38
CA VAL A 341 -16.37 8.32 -1.44
C VAL A 341 -16.35 9.54 -0.52
N THR A 342 -15.18 9.92 -0.02
CA THR A 342 -15.02 11.11 0.82
C THR A 342 -15.34 12.39 0.04
N SER A 343 -14.91 12.52 -1.20
CA SER A 343 -15.23 13.65 -2.07
C SER A 343 -16.74 13.75 -2.36
N LEU A 344 -17.39 12.63 -2.64
CA LEU A 344 -18.84 12.56 -2.83
C LEU A 344 -19.63 12.88 -1.55
N TYR A 345 -19.11 12.50 -0.39
CA TYR A 345 -19.67 12.92 0.89
C TYR A 345 -19.53 14.43 1.09
N LEU A 346 -18.37 14.99 0.85
CA LEU A 346 -18.10 16.43 1.00
C LEU A 346 -18.94 17.29 0.02
N SER A 347 -19.23 16.78 -1.17
CA SER A 347 -20.13 17.41 -2.13
C SER A 347 -21.62 17.25 -1.80
N GLY A 348 -21.97 16.48 -0.77
CA GLY A 348 -23.37 16.19 -0.39
C GLY A 348 -24.05 15.13 -1.26
N ALA A 349 -23.32 14.46 -2.14
CA ALA A 349 -23.86 13.39 -2.99
C ALA A 349 -24.04 12.07 -2.24
N LEU A 350 -23.26 11.82 -1.17
CA LEU A 350 -23.35 10.63 -0.32
C LEU A 350 -23.66 11.02 1.13
N PRO A 351 -24.48 10.22 1.86
CA PRO A 351 -24.76 10.41 3.26
C PRO A 351 -23.56 10.03 4.14
N PHE A 352 -23.55 10.50 5.37
CA PHE A 352 -22.48 10.20 6.32
C PHE A 352 -22.38 8.71 6.66
N SER A 353 -23.49 7.99 6.66
CA SER A 353 -23.51 6.53 6.87
C SER A 353 -22.69 5.77 5.82
N ALA A 354 -22.74 6.20 4.55
CA ALA A 354 -21.93 5.62 3.48
C ALA A 354 -20.44 5.95 3.66
N GLN A 355 -20.12 7.20 4.03
CA GLN A 355 -18.76 7.62 4.35
C GLN A 355 -18.18 6.81 5.52
N LEU A 356 -18.98 6.63 6.58
CA LEU A 356 -18.57 5.90 7.77
C LEU A 356 -18.37 4.41 7.49
N SER A 357 -19.28 3.80 6.73
CA SER A 357 -19.15 2.42 6.28
C SER A 357 -17.89 2.20 5.45
N ASN A 358 -17.61 3.11 4.53
CA ASN A 358 -16.43 3.06 3.69
C ASN A 358 -15.15 3.21 4.53
N ALA A 359 -15.11 4.18 5.44
CA ALA A 359 -13.95 4.42 6.29
C ALA A 359 -13.56 3.22 7.17
N ILE A 360 -14.54 2.41 7.61
CA ILE A 360 -14.31 1.23 8.47
C ILE A 360 -13.98 -0.03 7.64
N SER A 361 -14.55 -0.16 6.44
CA SER A 361 -14.33 -1.33 5.57
C SER A 361 -13.08 -1.22 4.71
N ASN A 362 -12.50 -0.03 4.59
CA ASN A 362 -11.38 0.20 3.69
C ASN A 362 -10.06 -0.20 4.36
N ASP A 363 -9.34 -1.07 3.67
CA ASP A 363 -8.02 -1.54 4.09
C ASP A 363 -6.89 -0.65 3.50
N GLY A 364 -7.23 0.32 2.64
CA GLY A 364 -6.28 1.23 2.00
C GLY A 364 -5.17 0.51 1.22
N ASP A 365 -4.04 1.18 1.05
CA ASP A 365 -2.87 0.61 0.37
C ASP A 365 -2.16 -0.47 1.20
N ALA A 366 -2.48 -0.59 2.50
CA ALA A 366 -1.94 -1.64 3.36
C ALA A 366 -2.41 -3.04 2.96
N LEU A 367 -3.51 -3.13 2.20
CA LEU A 367 -4.00 -4.40 1.69
C LEU A 367 -3.05 -5.01 0.64
N PHE A 368 -2.35 -4.21 -0.17
CA PHE A 368 -1.46 -4.71 -1.20
C PHE A 368 -0.30 -5.56 -0.64
N PRO A 369 0.48 -5.09 0.35
CA PRO A 369 1.45 -5.94 1.01
C PRO A 369 0.82 -7.16 1.67
N ALA A 370 -0.36 -7.03 2.27
CA ALA A 370 -1.05 -8.15 2.87
C ALA A 370 -1.44 -9.22 1.83
N ILE A 371 -1.99 -8.81 0.67
CA ILE A 371 -2.32 -9.71 -0.44
C ILE A 371 -1.07 -10.40 -0.99
N ALA A 372 0.00 -9.65 -1.20
CA ALA A 372 1.25 -10.18 -1.76
C ALA A 372 1.87 -11.28 -0.90
N LEU A 373 1.73 -11.19 0.44
CA LEU A 373 2.43 -12.00 1.43
C LEU A 373 1.62 -13.09 2.06
N ALA A 374 0.41 -12.76 2.39
CA ALA A 374 -0.52 -13.59 3.12
C ALA A 374 -1.94 -13.41 2.54
N PRO A 375 -2.18 -13.80 1.27
CA PRO A 375 -3.42 -13.51 0.56
C PRO A 375 -4.66 -14.04 1.29
N LYS A 376 -4.55 -15.19 1.95
CA LYS A 376 -5.64 -15.75 2.77
C LYS A 376 -5.92 -14.88 4.00
N ALA A 377 -4.88 -14.39 4.66
CA ALA A 377 -5.03 -13.51 5.82
C ALA A 377 -5.58 -12.14 5.41
N ALA A 378 -5.14 -11.59 4.28
CA ALA A 378 -5.66 -10.35 3.71
C ALA A 378 -7.17 -10.47 3.44
N LEU A 379 -7.59 -11.47 2.67
CA LEU A 379 -9.00 -11.70 2.37
C LEU A 379 -9.86 -11.87 3.63
N MET A 380 -9.36 -12.65 4.60
CA MET A 380 -10.07 -12.82 5.87
C MET A 380 -10.14 -11.53 6.68
N ALA A 381 -9.08 -10.72 6.69
CA ALA A 381 -9.07 -9.45 7.41
C ALA A 381 -10.11 -8.49 6.81
N THR A 382 -10.15 -8.35 5.49
CA THR A 382 -11.15 -7.54 4.76
C THR A 382 -12.58 -8.01 5.01
N LEU A 383 -12.82 -9.32 5.08
CA LEU A 383 -14.14 -9.86 5.46
C LEU A 383 -14.50 -9.54 6.92
N TYR A 384 -13.53 -9.58 7.83
CA TYR A 384 -13.75 -9.23 9.22
C TYR A 384 -13.97 -7.73 9.42
N SER A 385 -13.33 -6.85 8.66
CA SER A 385 -13.55 -5.40 8.72
C SER A 385 -14.92 -4.99 8.16
N SER A 386 -15.46 -5.75 7.20
CA SER A 386 -16.79 -5.48 6.61
C SER A 386 -17.94 -5.65 7.61
N ILE A 387 -17.80 -6.55 8.59
CA ILE A 387 -18.85 -6.80 9.60
C ILE A 387 -19.07 -5.57 10.47
N PRO A 388 -18.05 -5.01 11.17
CA PRO A 388 -18.23 -3.79 11.95
C PRO A 388 -18.59 -2.59 11.09
N ALA A 389 -18.11 -2.51 9.85
CA ALA A 389 -18.49 -1.47 8.90
C ALA A 389 -20.02 -1.48 8.64
N ALA A 390 -20.59 -2.67 8.45
CA ALA A 390 -22.04 -2.82 8.31
C ALA A 390 -22.79 -2.44 9.59
N ILE A 391 -22.34 -2.91 10.75
CA ILE A 391 -23.00 -2.62 12.04
C ILE A 391 -23.00 -1.10 12.31
N VAL A 392 -21.85 -0.45 12.16
CA VAL A 392 -21.70 0.97 12.46
C VAL A 392 -22.39 1.84 11.41
N GLY A 393 -22.21 1.52 10.12
CA GLY A 393 -22.81 2.29 9.02
C GLY A 393 -24.33 2.20 9.01
N TYR A 394 -24.90 1.01 9.08
CA TYR A 394 -26.36 0.84 9.17
C TYR A 394 -26.91 1.31 10.52
N GLY A 395 -26.16 1.14 11.61
CA GLY A 395 -26.52 1.69 12.91
C GLY A 395 -26.67 3.21 12.86
N TYR A 396 -25.71 3.91 12.22
CA TYR A 396 -25.80 5.35 12.02
C TYR A 396 -26.96 5.73 11.09
N PHE A 397 -27.14 5.01 9.99
CA PHE A 397 -28.24 5.24 9.03
C PHE A 397 -29.60 5.20 9.71
N TRP A 398 -29.87 4.18 10.51
CA TRP A 398 -31.17 4.02 11.17
C TRP A 398 -31.41 5.00 12.32
N LEU A 399 -30.35 5.48 12.97
CA LEU A 399 -30.49 6.41 14.09
C LEU A 399 -30.61 7.88 13.65
N PHE A 400 -30.03 8.26 12.53
CA PHE A 400 -29.84 9.67 12.17
C PHE A 400 -30.27 10.05 10.75
N GLU A 401 -30.42 9.10 9.82
CA GLU A 401 -30.69 9.37 8.41
C GLU A 401 -32.04 8.78 7.94
N MET A 402 -32.69 7.94 8.73
CA MET A 402 -34.02 7.39 8.51
C MET A 402 -35.06 8.28 9.20
#